data_d9c17727f114617f3358c63e63d39d90
#
_entry.id   d9c17727f114617f3358c63e63d39d90
#
_cell.length_a   1.000
_cell.length_b   1.000
_cell.length_c   1.000
_cell.angle_alpha   90.00
_cell.angle_beta   90.00
_cell.angle_gamma   90.00
#
_symmetry.space_group_name_H-M   'P 1'
#
loop_
_entity.id
_entity.type
_entity.pdbx_description
1 polymer ?
#
loop_
_entity_poly.entity_id
_entity_poly.type
_entity_poly.pdbx_seq_one_letter_code
_entity_poly.pdbx_strand_id
1 'polypeptide(L)'
;MCIRDRGLFNKSKLDDTSKAKGFDADSNGIAFGAEKFVTDDTKVGIGYAYTTTDIDGFMRDTDVDTHTAILYGEYKPSNWYVNGIATYGWSDYEESKSVAGVGVKADYDVETFGLQAMTGYDMQVKGLGITPEAGLRYVHIKQDAYKDSADQRVSANDSDILTGVIGAKVSKNFELSNGMNIKPEARIAATYDLFNDDVNSVVTLANGSAYAVEGEALDRFGMEFGAGVTAEVNDNVELSLGYEGKFREDYQDHTGLINAKYK
;
A
#
# COMPACT_ATOMS: atom_id res chain seq x y z
N MET A 1 -9.02 22.09 -11.84
CA MET A 1 -7.87 21.14 -11.81
C MET A 1 -7.27 21.26 -10.43
N CYS A 2 -7.16 20.16 -9.70
CA CYS A 2 -6.58 20.17 -8.36
C CYS A 2 -5.21 19.50 -8.39
N ILE A 3 -4.27 20.02 -7.61
CA ILE A 3 -2.95 19.42 -7.40
C ILE A 3 -2.97 18.80 -6.00
N ARG A 4 -2.37 17.63 -5.86
CA ARG A 4 -2.23 16.92 -4.58
C ARG A 4 -0.78 16.54 -4.36
N ASP A 5 -0.30 16.82 -3.16
CA ASP A 5 1.00 16.39 -2.65
C ASP A 5 0.77 15.54 -1.41
N ARG A 6 1.51 14.44 -1.30
CA ARG A 6 1.38 13.50 -0.18
C ARG A 6 2.77 13.09 0.32
N GLY A 7 2.98 13.23 1.61
CA GLY A 7 4.06 12.55 2.33
C GLY A 7 3.52 11.26 2.95
N LEU A 8 4.32 10.20 2.91
CA LEU A 8 4.03 8.88 3.41
C LEU A 8 5.17 8.39 4.31
N PHE A 9 4.81 7.86 5.47
CA PHE A 9 5.73 7.22 6.42
C PHE A 9 5.09 5.90 6.81
N ASN A 10 5.78 4.80 6.58
CA ASN A 10 5.26 3.46 6.87
C ASN A 10 6.27 2.66 7.69
N LYS A 11 5.73 1.89 8.63
CA LYS A 11 6.46 0.85 9.35
C LYS A 11 5.66 -0.44 9.25
N SER A 12 6.29 -1.49 8.76
CA SER A 12 5.68 -2.81 8.74
C SER A 12 6.59 -3.83 9.41
N LYS A 13 5.96 -4.84 10.00
CA LYS A 13 6.65 -5.90 10.71
C LYS A 13 5.96 -7.23 10.43
N LEU A 14 6.77 -8.23 10.13
CA LEU A 14 6.39 -9.64 10.14
C LEU A 14 7.15 -10.32 11.28
N ASP A 15 6.43 -10.98 12.18
CA ASP A 15 7.03 -11.74 13.27
C ASP A 15 7.58 -13.09 12.75
N ASP A 16 8.51 -13.69 13.50
CA ASP A 16 9.05 -15.03 13.19
C ASP A 16 7.93 -16.07 13.23
N THR A 17 7.79 -16.85 12.19
CA THR A 17 6.91 -18.01 12.16
C THR A 17 7.71 -19.32 12.32
N SER A 18 7.01 -20.45 12.38
CA SER A 18 7.68 -21.77 12.44
C SER A 18 8.43 -22.15 11.16
N LYS A 19 8.12 -21.49 10.04
CA LYS A 19 8.64 -21.80 8.70
C LYS A 19 9.54 -20.68 8.12
N ALA A 20 9.29 -19.44 8.50
CA ALA A 20 9.99 -18.28 7.97
C ALA A 20 10.46 -17.35 9.08
N LYS A 21 11.59 -16.68 8.85
CA LYS A 21 12.06 -15.58 9.68
C LYS A 21 11.33 -14.29 9.30
N GLY A 22 10.95 -13.52 10.31
CA GLY A 22 10.31 -12.23 10.14
C GLY A 22 11.27 -11.13 9.67
N PHE A 23 10.70 -9.96 9.47
CA PHE A 23 11.43 -8.75 9.12
C PHE A 23 10.74 -7.51 9.69
N ASP A 24 11.51 -6.44 9.85
CA ASP A 24 11.02 -5.09 10.06
C ASP A 24 11.29 -4.27 8.80
N ALA A 25 10.34 -3.43 8.36
CA ALA A 25 10.54 -2.55 7.22
C ALA A 25 10.05 -1.13 7.51
N ASP A 26 10.91 -0.15 7.21
CA ASP A 26 10.66 1.27 7.35
C ASP A 26 10.63 1.92 5.96
N SER A 27 9.50 2.54 5.59
CA SER A 27 9.36 3.20 4.29
C SER A 27 9.05 4.69 4.45
N ASN A 28 9.65 5.49 3.58
CA ASN A 28 9.38 6.91 3.45
C ASN A 28 9.09 7.24 1.99
N GLY A 29 8.13 8.12 1.74
CA GLY A 29 7.80 8.45 0.35
C GLY A 29 7.09 9.77 0.18
N ILE A 30 7.11 10.22 -1.07
CA ILE A 30 6.37 11.39 -1.54
C ILE A 30 5.55 11.00 -2.76
N ALA A 31 4.37 11.60 -2.90
CA ALA A 31 3.55 11.43 -4.09
C ALA A 31 2.98 12.77 -4.54
N PHE A 32 2.88 12.92 -5.85
CA PHE A 32 2.30 14.08 -6.50
C PHE A 32 1.19 13.62 -7.43
N GLY A 33 0.15 14.43 -7.57
CA GLY A 33 -0.94 14.08 -8.47
C GLY A 33 -1.73 15.30 -8.92
N ALA A 34 -2.46 15.10 -10.00
CA ALA A 34 -3.40 16.07 -10.51
C ALA A 34 -4.73 15.39 -10.81
N GLU A 35 -5.82 16.08 -10.50
CA GLU A 35 -7.18 15.59 -10.74
C GLU A 35 -8.07 16.66 -11.33
N LYS A 36 -9.08 16.24 -12.06
CA LYS A 36 -10.14 17.12 -12.54
C LYS A 36 -11.49 16.41 -12.59
N PHE A 37 -12.55 17.20 -12.49
CA PHE A 37 -13.90 16.74 -12.84
C PHE A 37 -14.03 16.65 -14.35
N VAL A 38 -14.46 15.50 -14.86
CA VAL A 38 -14.80 15.26 -16.27
C VAL A 38 -16.28 15.51 -16.51
N THR A 39 -17.09 15.18 -15.51
CA THR A 39 -18.51 15.56 -15.38
C THR A 39 -18.75 16.02 -13.95
N ASP A 40 -19.98 16.45 -13.64
CA ASP A 40 -20.35 16.88 -12.27
C ASP A 40 -20.19 15.72 -11.25
N ASP A 41 -20.38 14.49 -11.71
CA ASP A 41 -20.35 13.29 -10.88
C ASP A 41 -19.05 12.46 -11.02
N THR A 42 -18.18 12.79 -11.98
CA THR A 42 -17.00 11.98 -12.31
C THR A 42 -15.72 12.79 -12.18
N LYS A 43 -14.83 12.28 -11.36
CA LYS A 43 -13.49 12.82 -11.17
C LYS A 43 -12.45 11.79 -11.60
N VAL A 44 -11.42 12.22 -12.31
CA VAL A 44 -10.26 11.40 -12.69
C VAL A 44 -8.97 12.11 -12.31
N GLY A 45 -7.96 11.33 -12.02
CA GLY A 45 -6.65 11.85 -11.66
C GLY A 45 -5.54 10.88 -12.01
N ILE A 46 -4.36 11.46 -12.16
CA ILE A 46 -3.09 10.74 -12.34
C ILE A 46 -2.14 11.16 -11.25
N GLY A 47 -1.22 10.30 -10.90
CA GLY A 47 -0.21 10.57 -9.90
C GLY A 47 1.07 9.79 -10.16
N TYR A 48 2.07 10.17 -9.41
CA TYR A 48 3.36 9.53 -9.34
C TYR A 48 3.83 9.54 -7.90
N ALA A 49 4.44 8.45 -7.46
CA ALA A 49 5.06 8.35 -6.15
C ALA A 49 6.48 7.80 -6.26
N TYR A 50 7.32 8.25 -5.33
CA TYR A 50 8.62 7.69 -5.06
C TYR A 50 8.71 7.32 -3.59
N THR A 51 9.16 6.10 -3.30
CA THR A 51 9.34 5.60 -1.95
C THR A 51 10.69 4.92 -1.82
N THR A 52 11.33 5.10 -0.67
CA THR A 52 12.49 4.32 -0.23
C THR A 52 12.07 3.45 0.93
N THR A 53 12.55 2.21 0.98
CA THR A 53 12.24 1.25 2.04
C THR A 53 13.50 0.53 2.47
N ASP A 54 13.77 0.54 3.77
CA ASP A 54 14.81 -0.23 4.42
C ASP A 54 14.15 -1.46 5.06
N ILE A 55 14.62 -2.67 4.75
CA ILE A 55 14.09 -3.94 5.25
C ILE A 55 15.18 -4.67 6.02
N ASP A 56 15.00 -4.79 7.32
CA ASP A 56 15.88 -5.52 8.24
C ASP A 56 15.32 -6.93 8.49
N GLY A 57 16.03 -7.95 8.05
CA GLY A 57 15.70 -9.35 8.25
C GLY A 57 16.80 -10.14 8.95
N PHE A 58 16.55 -11.42 9.25
CA PHE A 58 17.56 -12.27 9.88
C PHE A 58 18.77 -12.50 8.94
N MET A 59 19.92 -11.89 9.29
CA MET A 59 21.19 -11.93 8.50
C MET A 59 21.02 -11.37 7.07
N ARG A 60 20.09 -10.45 6.87
CA ARG A 60 19.75 -9.89 5.57
C ARG A 60 19.22 -8.47 5.76
N ASP A 61 19.81 -7.53 5.04
CA ASP A 61 19.39 -6.16 4.93
C ASP A 61 19.09 -5.87 3.46
N THR A 62 18.00 -5.17 3.18
CA THR A 62 17.58 -4.87 1.80
C THR A 62 17.11 -3.43 1.71
N ASP A 63 17.71 -2.68 0.80
CA ASP A 63 17.30 -1.33 0.42
C ASP A 63 16.44 -1.42 -0.85
N VAL A 64 15.32 -0.70 -0.88
CA VAL A 64 14.39 -0.72 -2.00
C VAL A 64 14.00 0.70 -2.42
N ASP A 65 14.25 1.03 -3.67
CA ASP A 65 13.77 2.25 -4.30
C ASP A 65 12.61 1.95 -5.24
N THR A 66 11.45 2.56 -5.00
CA THR A 66 10.24 2.30 -5.79
C THR A 66 9.69 3.55 -6.44
N HIS A 67 9.45 3.46 -7.73
CA HIS A 67 8.72 4.44 -8.54
C HIS A 67 7.32 3.90 -8.86
N THR A 68 6.26 4.68 -8.65
CA THR A 68 4.89 4.23 -8.89
C THR A 68 4.11 5.24 -9.74
N ALA A 69 3.59 4.78 -10.87
CA ALA A 69 2.58 5.50 -11.64
C ALA A 69 1.18 5.15 -11.11
N ILE A 70 0.31 6.16 -10.99
CA ILE A 70 -1.02 6.03 -10.38
C ILE A 70 -2.06 6.63 -11.33
N LEU A 71 -3.12 5.88 -11.60
CA LEU A 71 -4.34 6.35 -12.25
C LEU A 71 -5.51 6.10 -11.31
N TYR A 72 -6.36 7.09 -11.08
CA TYR A 72 -7.53 6.92 -10.23
C TYR A 72 -8.75 7.65 -10.74
N GLY A 73 -9.92 7.19 -10.32
CA GLY A 73 -11.18 7.82 -10.65
C GLY A 73 -12.24 7.59 -9.59
N GLU A 74 -13.21 8.50 -9.54
CA GLU A 74 -14.38 8.40 -8.69
C GLU A 74 -15.61 8.78 -9.51
N TYR A 75 -16.67 7.98 -9.38
CA TYR A 75 -18.01 8.27 -9.87
C TYR A 75 -18.96 8.34 -8.69
N LYS A 76 -19.56 9.51 -8.47
CA LYS A 76 -20.44 9.79 -7.32
C LYS A 76 -21.66 10.59 -7.75
N PRO A 77 -22.68 9.92 -8.36
CA PRO A 77 -23.89 10.61 -8.86
C PRO A 77 -24.87 10.99 -7.75
N SER A 78 -24.73 10.43 -6.55
CA SER A 78 -25.62 10.70 -5.41
C SER A 78 -24.91 10.36 -4.09
N ASN A 79 -25.64 9.73 -3.16
CA ASN A 79 -25.05 9.26 -1.89
C ASN A 79 -24.18 8.01 -2.03
N TRP A 80 -24.23 7.29 -3.13
CA TRP A 80 -23.33 6.18 -3.40
C TRP A 80 -22.18 6.61 -4.32
N TYR A 81 -21.08 5.94 -4.20
CA TYR A 81 -19.91 6.15 -5.06
C TYR A 81 -19.27 4.82 -5.44
N VAL A 82 -18.56 4.88 -6.56
CA VAL A 82 -17.54 3.87 -6.92
C VAL A 82 -16.24 4.63 -7.17
N ASN A 83 -15.16 4.18 -6.55
CA ASN A 83 -13.82 4.64 -6.90
C ASN A 83 -12.95 3.48 -7.36
N GLY A 84 -12.03 3.78 -8.24
CA GLY A 84 -11.04 2.85 -8.75
C GLY A 84 -9.66 3.47 -8.74
N ILE A 85 -8.65 2.64 -8.47
CA ILE A 85 -7.23 3.01 -8.51
C ILE A 85 -6.52 1.90 -9.27
N ALA A 86 -5.69 2.29 -10.24
CA ALA A 86 -4.71 1.42 -10.89
C ALA A 86 -3.31 1.96 -10.61
N THR A 87 -2.39 1.08 -10.25
CA THR A 87 -1.00 1.42 -9.97
C THR A 87 -0.06 0.52 -10.75
N TYR A 88 1.05 1.06 -11.17
CA TYR A 88 2.17 0.31 -11.71
C TYR A 88 3.44 0.82 -11.05
N GLY A 89 4.10 -0.09 -10.33
CA GLY A 89 5.33 0.17 -9.61
C GLY A 89 6.49 -0.61 -10.22
N TRP A 90 7.66 0.01 -10.25
CA TRP A 90 8.92 -0.66 -10.53
C TRP A 90 9.88 -0.32 -9.41
N SER A 91 10.54 -1.34 -8.90
CA SER A 91 11.37 -1.28 -7.71
C SER A 91 12.72 -1.90 -7.96
N ASP A 92 13.76 -1.18 -7.59
CA ASP A 92 15.14 -1.63 -7.56
C ASP A 92 15.45 -2.13 -6.14
N TYR A 93 15.91 -3.37 -6.00
CA TYR A 93 16.25 -4.02 -4.75
C TYR A 93 17.76 -4.23 -4.66
N GLU A 94 18.37 -3.71 -3.59
CA GLU A 94 19.76 -3.98 -3.23
C GLU A 94 19.79 -4.81 -1.94
N GLU A 95 20.10 -6.11 -2.07
CA GLU A 95 20.14 -7.05 -0.95
C GLU A 95 21.57 -7.32 -0.51
N SER A 96 21.80 -7.29 0.81
CA SER A 96 23.02 -7.75 1.46
C SER A 96 22.68 -8.83 2.49
N LYS A 97 23.25 -10.04 2.32
CA LYS A 97 23.02 -11.16 3.25
C LYS A 97 24.31 -11.79 3.70
N SER A 98 24.32 -12.42 4.88
CA SER A 98 25.45 -13.19 5.39
C SER A 98 25.14 -14.69 5.32
N VAL A 99 25.91 -15.42 4.52
CA VAL A 99 25.79 -16.87 4.36
C VAL A 99 27.06 -17.53 4.88
N ALA A 100 26.96 -18.29 5.98
CA ALA A 100 28.11 -18.93 6.63
C ALA A 100 29.27 -17.98 6.96
N GLY A 101 28.98 -16.73 7.30
CA GLY A 101 29.97 -15.70 7.61
C GLY A 101 30.58 -14.99 6.39
N VAL A 102 30.09 -15.30 5.19
CA VAL A 102 30.49 -14.62 3.94
C VAL A 102 29.39 -13.66 3.52
N GLY A 103 29.75 -12.40 3.26
CA GLY A 103 28.82 -11.39 2.72
C GLY A 103 28.49 -11.69 1.26
N VAL A 104 27.20 -11.79 0.94
CA VAL A 104 26.67 -11.99 -0.41
C VAL A 104 25.76 -10.83 -0.75
N LYS A 105 25.92 -10.25 -1.93
CA LYS A 105 25.10 -9.14 -2.45
C LYS A 105 24.30 -9.57 -3.66
N ALA A 106 23.12 -9.00 -3.81
CA ALA A 106 22.28 -9.21 -4.98
C ALA A 106 21.53 -7.92 -5.31
N ASP A 107 21.44 -7.62 -6.59
CA ASP A 107 20.64 -6.52 -7.15
C ASP A 107 19.60 -7.13 -8.08
N TYR A 108 18.34 -6.75 -7.96
CA TYR A 108 17.26 -7.27 -8.80
C TYR A 108 16.05 -6.34 -8.85
N ASP A 109 15.26 -6.48 -9.91
CA ASP A 109 14.10 -5.66 -10.18
C ASP A 109 12.79 -6.40 -9.83
N VAL A 110 11.81 -5.63 -9.34
CA VAL A 110 10.46 -6.10 -9.06
C VAL A 110 9.45 -5.14 -9.68
N GLU A 111 8.53 -5.69 -10.46
CA GLU A 111 7.39 -4.96 -11.00
C GLU A 111 6.13 -5.28 -10.20
N THR A 112 5.33 -4.26 -9.88
CA THR A 112 4.07 -4.43 -9.15
C THR A 112 2.93 -3.75 -9.90
N PHE A 113 1.89 -4.50 -10.22
CA PHE A 113 0.64 -3.97 -10.76
C PHE A 113 -0.46 -4.09 -9.72
N GLY A 114 -1.14 -2.99 -9.41
CA GLY A 114 -2.23 -2.94 -8.45
C GLY A 114 -3.53 -2.44 -9.09
N LEU A 115 -4.65 -3.07 -8.74
CA LEU A 115 -6.00 -2.60 -9.03
C LEU A 115 -6.84 -2.60 -7.75
N GLN A 116 -7.58 -1.54 -7.52
CA GLN A 116 -8.56 -1.48 -6.44
C GLN A 116 -9.84 -0.86 -6.96
N ALA A 117 -10.98 -1.48 -6.60
CA ALA A 117 -12.30 -0.91 -6.81
C ALA A 117 -13.08 -0.95 -5.48
N MET A 118 -13.57 0.20 -5.04
CA MET A 118 -14.34 0.34 -3.81
C MET A 118 -15.66 1.03 -4.10
N THR A 119 -16.71 0.62 -3.43
CA THR A 119 -18.01 1.29 -3.43
C THR A 119 -18.46 1.58 -2.00
N GLY A 120 -19.24 2.62 -1.83
CA GLY A 120 -19.79 2.98 -0.53
C GLY A 120 -21.08 3.79 -0.68
N TYR A 121 -21.80 3.92 0.43
CA TYR A 121 -23.03 4.67 0.51
C TYR A 121 -22.98 5.65 1.69
N ASP A 122 -23.02 6.95 1.40
CA ASP A 122 -22.96 8.00 2.40
C ASP A 122 -24.34 8.22 3.05
N MET A 123 -24.40 8.02 4.36
CA MET A 123 -25.59 8.25 5.19
C MET A 123 -25.31 9.32 6.23
N GLN A 124 -26.34 10.12 6.53
CA GLN A 124 -26.30 11.09 7.63
C GLN A 124 -27.22 10.61 8.76
N VAL A 125 -26.65 10.33 9.93
CA VAL A 125 -27.39 9.87 11.10
C VAL A 125 -27.06 10.77 12.29
N LYS A 126 -28.00 11.58 12.72
CA LYS A 126 -27.85 12.51 13.87
C LYS A 126 -26.61 13.42 13.76
N GLY A 127 -26.30 13.90 12.55
CA GLY A 127 -25.14 14.77 12.30
C GLY A 127 -23.79 14.05 12.18
N LEU A 128 -23.80 12.72 12.18
CA LEU A 128 -22.64 11.89 11.84
C LEU A 128 -22.79 11.38 10.40
N GLY A 129 -21.76 11.49 9.60
CA GLY A 129 -21.62 10.79 8.34
C GLY A 129 -21.21 9.33 8.63
N ILE A 130 -21.97 8.38 8.13
CA ILE A 130 -21.63 6.95 8.20
C ILE A 130 -21.63 6.42 6.78
N THR A 131 -20.54 5.79 6.38
CA THR A 131 -20.36 5.25 5.03
C THR A 131 -19.95 3.78 5.10
N PRO A 132 -20.90 2.83 5.02
CA PRO A 132 -20.55 1.43 4.74
C PRO A 132 -19.87 1.36 3.39
N GLU A 133 -18.84 0.50 3.29
CA GLU A 133 -18.05 0.32 2.08
C GLU A 133 -17.72 -1.15 1.85
N ALA A 134 -17.56 -1.50 0.58
CA ALA A 134 -17.08 -2.80 0.16
C ALA A 134 -16.24 -2.66 -1.12
N GLY A 135 -15.37 -3.61 -1.38
CA GLY A 135 -14.55 -3.58 -2.57
C GLY A 135 -13.64 -4.77 -2.76
N LEU A 136 -12.86 -4.67 -3.80
CA LEU A 136 -11.85 -5.65 -4.18
C LEU A 136 -10.51 -4.95 -4.42
N ARG A 137 -9.44 -5.62 -4.06
CA ARG A 137 -8.06 -5.20 -4.32
C ARG A 137 -7.31 -6.38 -4.94
N TYR A 138 -6.70 -6.16 -6.08
CA TYR A 138 -5.86 -7.11 -6.77
C TYR A 138 -4.44 -6.56 -6.85
N VAL A 139 -3.46 -7.41 -6.59
CA VAL A 139 -2.03 -7.09 -6.72
C VAL A 139 -1.35 -8.24 -7.45
N HIS A 140 -0.60 -7.91 -8.48
CA HIS A 140 0.32 -8.81 -9.18
C HIS A 140 1.74 -8.31 -8.96
N ILE A 141 2.61 -9.18 -8.47
CA ILE A 141 4.02 -8.90 -8.19
C ILE A 141 4.85 -9.83 -9.07
N LYS A 142 5.80 -9.27 -9.80
CA LYS A 142 6.73 -10.00 -10.65
C LYS A 142 8.16 -9.64 -10.27
N GLN A 143 8.92 -10.64 -9.82
CA GLN A 143 10.34 -10.53 -9.57
C GLN A 143 11.10 -11.17 -10.73
N ASP A 144 12.04 -10.44 -11.31
CA ASP A 144 12.90 -10.97 -12.35
C ASP A 144 13.96 -11.94 -11.78
N ALA A 145 14.43 -12.88 -12.60
CA ALA A 145 15.51 -13.79 -12.22
C ALA A 145 16.81 -13.00 -12.07
N TYR A 146 17.57 -13.31 -11.03
CA TYR A 146 18.84 -12.61 -10.78
C TYR A 146 19.97 -13.57 -10.38
N LYS A 147 21.18 -13.03 -10.31
CA LYS A 147 22.39 -13.70 -9.89
C LYS A 147 23.07 -12.89 -8.81
N ASP A 148 23.40 -13.53 -7.69
CA ASP A 148 24.11 -12.86 -6.60
C ASP A 148 25.64 -12.92 -6.77
N SER A 149 26.35 -12.23 -5.88
CA SER A 149 27.82 -12.14 -5.88
C SER A 149 28.52 -13.46 -5.56
N ALA A 150 27.79 -14.49 -5.10
CA ALA A 150 28.29 -15.84 -4.88
C ALA A 150 28.01 -16.78 -6.07
N ASP A 151 27.66 -16.23 -7.25
CA ASP A 151 27.29 -16.97 -8.45
C ASP A 151 26.05 -17.88 -8.31
N GLN A 152 25.20 -17.63 -7.29
CA GLN A 152 23.91 -18.30 -7.15
C GLN A 152 22.90 -17.64 -8.08
N ARG A 153 22.06 -18.44 -8.73
CA ARG A 153 20.96 -17.96 -9.56
C ARG A 153 19.63 -18.19 -8.86
N VAL A 154 18.85 -17.14 -8.74
CA VAL A 154 17.48 -17.17 -8.23
C VAL A 154 16.53 -17.05 -9.41
N SER A 155 15.56 -17.97 -9.51
CA SER A 155 14.56 -17.93 -10.58
C SER A 155 13.62 -16.74 -10.44
N ALA A 156 13.06 -16.30 -11.57
CA ALA A 156 11.92 -15.37 -11.56
C ALA A 156 10.75 -15.96 -10.78
N ASN A 157 9.96 -15.08 -10.18
CA ASN A 157 8.77 -15.45 -9.43
C ASN A 157 7.64 -14.44 -9.66
N ASP A 158 6.42 -14.95 -9.84
CA ASP A 158 5.20 -14.15 -9.96
C ASP A 158 4.25 -14.53 -8.81
N SER A 159 3.53 -13.55 -8.27
CA SER A 159 2.55 -13.75 -7.21
C SER A 159 1.31 -12.90 -7.44
N ASP A 160 0.15 -13.52 -7.29
CA ASP A 160 -1.16 -12.88 -7.44
C ASP A 160 -1.93 -12.89 -6.13
N ILE A 161 -2.47 -11.74 -5.74
CA ILE A 161 -3.27 -11.60 -4.53
C ILE A 161 -4.58 -10.89 -4.87
N LEU A 162 -5.72 -11.49 -4.53
CA LEU A 162 -7.03 -10.84 -4.63
C LEU A 162 -7.67 -10.77 -3.25
N THR A 163 -7.86 -9.57 -2.75
CA THR A 163 -8.43 -9.28 -1.43
C THR A 163 -9.82 -8.70 -1.54
N GLY A 164 -10.79 -9.29 -0.86
CA GLY A 164 -12.09 -8.70 -0.58
C GLY A 164 -12.02 -7.79 0.64
N VAL A 165 -12.69 -6.65 0.59
CA VAL A 165 -12.72 -5.64 1.66
C VAL A 165 -14.17 -5.32 2.00
N ILE A 166 -14.53 -5.30 3.30
CA ILE A 166 -15.80 -4.80 3.80
C ILE A 166 -15.56 -3.96 5.05
N GLY A 167 -16.17 -2.78 5.10
CA GLY A 167 -15.87 -1.84 6.18
C GLY A 167 -16.90 -0.73 6.33
N ALA A 168 -16.59 0.21 7.20
CA ALA A 168 -17.35 1.43 7.38
C ALA A 168 -16.44 2.59 7.79
N LYS A 169 -16.81 3.79 7.33
CA LYS A 169 -16.23 5.07 7.76
C LYS A 169 -17.24 5.84 8.58
N VAL A 170 -16.76 6.55 9.59
CA VAL A 170 -17.55 7.51 10.37
C VAL A 170 -16.84 8.86 10.33
N SER A 171 -17.57 9.91 10.01
CA SER A 171 -17.03 11.26 9.95
C SER A 171 -17.99 12.29 10.54
N LYS A 172 -17.45 13.46 10.92
CA LYS A 172 -18.25 14.58 11.37
C LYS A 172 -17.62 15.91 10.90
N ASN A 173 -18.45 16.79 10.38
CA ASN A 173 -18.01 18.13 10.01
C ASN A 173 -18.17 19.08 11.20
N PHE A 174 -17.14 19.88 11.46
CA PHE A 174 -17.13 20.96 12.44
C PHE A 174 -16.74 22.24 11.73
N GLU A 175 -17.61 23.24 11.81
CA GLU A 175 -17.31 24.60 11.38
C GLU A 175 -16.78 25.39 12.58
N LEU A 176 -15.57 25.90 12.45
CA LEU A 176 -14.92 26.73 13.45
C LEU A 176 -15.35 28.18 13.31
N SER A 177 -15.25 28.95 14.41
CA SER A 177 -15.64 30.36 14.46
C SER A 177 -14.86 31.28 13.49
N ASN A 178 -13.74 30.84 12.98
CA ASN A 178 -12.92 31.52 11.96
C ASN A 178 -13.29 31.14 10.51
N GLY A 179 -14.36 30.34 10.30
CA GLY A 179 -14.82 29.88 8.98
C GLY A 179 -14.09 28.64 8.44
N MET A 180 -13.14 28.08 9.17
CA MET A 180 -12.44 26.84 8.78
C MET A 180 -13.30 25.61 9.07
N ASN A 181 -13.41 24.70 8.10
CA ASN A 181 -14.07 23.42 8.29
C ASN A 181 -13.05 22.33 8.66
N ILE A 182 -13.35 21.58 9.71
CA ILE A 182 -12.56 20.42 10.13
C ILE A 182 -13.43 19.18 10.07
N LYS A 183 -12.92 18.13 9.40
CA LYS A 183 -13.58 16.83 9.26
C LYS A 183 -12.70 15.71 9.81
N PRO A 184 -12.84 15.32 11.08
CA PRO A 184 -12.30 14.06 11.57
C PRO A 184 -13.05 12.87 10.94
N GLU A 185 -12.31 11.81 10.67
CA GLU A 185 -12.81 10.56 10.10
C GLU A 185 -12.13 9.36 10.78
N ALA A 186 -12.89 8.30 11.02
CA ALA A 186 -12.38 7.00 11.43
C ALA A 186 -12.94 5.91 10.52
N ARG A 187 -12.12 4.89 10.25
CA ARG A 187 -12.45 3.75 9.38
C ARG A 187 -12.11 2.45 10.07
N ILE A 188 -12.95 1.44 9.87
CA ILE A 188 -12.65 0.06 10.22
C ILE A 188 -13.06 -0.83 9.04
N ALA A 189 -12.23 -1.81 8.68
CA ALA A 189 -12.57 -2.79 7.67
C ALA A 189 -12.01 -4.17 8.02
N ALA A 190 -12.71 -5.21 7.59
CA ALA A 190 -12.21 -6.57 7.52
C ALA A 190 -11.77 -6.86 6.08
N THR A 191 -10.68 -7.59 5.94
CA THR A 191 -10.14 -8.02 4.67
C THR A 191 -10.01 -9.53 4.63
N TYR A 192 -10.17 -10.12 3.45
CA TYR A 192 -9.98 -11.55 3.26
C TYR A 192 -9.39 -11.81 1.88
N ASP A 193 -8.27 -12.52 1.83
CA ASP A 193 -7.64 -12.89 0.57
C ASP A 193 -8.38 -14.08 -0.04
N LEU A 194 -9.09 -13.79 -1.13
CA LEU A 194 -9.88 -14.75 -1.90
C LEU A 194 -8.96 -15.76 -2.59
N PHE A 195 -7.83 -15.27 -3.09
CA PHE A 195 -6.66 -16.08 -3.42
C PHE A 195 -5.38 -15.29 -3.08
N ASN A 196 -4.34 -16.03 -2.77
CA ASN A 196 -3.02 -15.54 -2.39
C ASN A 196 -2.03 -16.65 -2.75
N ASP A 197 -1.18 -16.38 -3.73
CA ASP A 197 -0.18 -17.35 -4.18
C ASP A 197 1.02 -17.33 -3.23
N ASP A 198 1.52 -18.54 -2.89
CA ASP A 198 2.77 -18.70 -2.15
C ASP A 198 3.95 -18.24 -3.02
N VAL A 199 4.88 -17.49 -2.41
CA VAL A 199 6.10 -17.07 -3.09
C VAL A 199 7.11 -18.22 -3.09
N ASN A 200 7.33 -18.85 -4.23
CA ASN A 200 8.25 -19.97 -4.38
C ASN A 200 9.38 -19.60 -5.34
N SER A 201 10.63 -19.77 -4.91
CA SER A 201 11.81 -19.52 -5.73
C SER A 201 12.72 -20.74 -5.79
N VAL A 202 13.39 -20.94 -6.91
CA VAL A 202 14.42 -21.94 -7.07
C VAL A 202 15.78 -21.26 -7.09
N VAL A 203 16.63 -21.64 -6.14
CA VAL A 203 18.02 -21.18 -6.06
C VAL A 203 18.94 -22.25 -6.63
N THR A 204 19.70 -21.89 -7.66
CA THR A 204 20.74 -22.75 -8.25
C THR A 204 22.10 -22.23 -7.81
N LEU A 205 22.85 -23.07 -7.11
CA LEU A 205 24.20 -22.79 -6.63
C LEU A 205 25.24 -22.76 -7.78
N ALA A 206 26.39 -22.18 -7.55
CA ALA A 206 27.50 -22.12 -8.52
C ALA A 206 27.98 -23.53 -8.98
N ASN A 207 27.79 -24.56 -8.15
CA ASN A 207 28.14 -25.96 -8.47
C ASN A 207 27.07 -26.70 -9.29
N GLY A 208 25.96 -26.03 -9.65
CA GLY A 208 24.83 -26.57 -10.41
C GLY A 208 23.78 -27.32 -9.57
N SER A 209 23.97 -27.48 -8.25
CA SER A 209 22.93 -28.00 -7.36
C SER A 209 21.83 -26.96 -7.19
N ALA A 210 20.56 -27.42 -7.13
CA ALA A 210 19.42 -26.53 -6.94
C ALA A 210 18.57 -26.95 -5.73
N TYR A 211 17.96 -25.97 -5.06
CA TYR A 211 16.98 -26.20 -3.99
C TYR A 211 15.83 -25.18 -4.12
N ALA A 212 14.64 -25.59 -3.71
CA ALA A 212 13.49 -24.72 -3.65
C ALA A 212 13.47 -23.93 -2.32
N VAL A 213 13.12 -22.67 -2.38
CA VAL A 213 12.80 -21.80 -1.24
C VAL A 213 11.31 -21.55 -1.30
N GLU A 214 10.59 -22.06 -0.31
CA GLU A 214 9.15 -21.81 -0.16
C GLU A 214 8.98 -20.64 0.80
N GLY A 215 8.33 -19.57 0.32
CA GLY A 215 7.87 -18.45 1.15
C GLY A 215 6.53 -18.80 1.79
N GLU A 216 6.25 -18.26 2.95
CA GLU A 216 4.95 -18.39 3.60
C GLU A 216 4.07 -17.20 3.21
N ALA A 217 2.87 -17.47 2.66
CA ALA A 217 1.87 -16.43 2.45
C ALA A 217 1.34 -15.93 3.81
N LEU A 218 1.04 -14.64 3.89
CA LEU A 218 0.38 -14.05 5.06
C LEU A 218 -1.00 -14.70 5.28
N ASP A 219 -1.47 -14.72 6.54
CA ASP A 219 -2.85 -15.16 6.84
C ASP A 219 -3.86 -14.40 5.97
N ARG A 220 -4.86 -15.13 5.50
CA ARG A 220 -5.88 -14.59 4.59
C ARG A 220 -6.79 -13.55 5.23
N PHE A 221 -7.04 -13.66 6.53
CA PHE A 221 -7.88 -12.71 7.24
C PHE A 221 -7.05 -11.54 7.77
N GLY A 222 -7.58 -10.33 7.62
CA GLY A 222 -6.97 -9.12 8.15
C GLY A 222 -8.00 -8.09 8.62
N MET A 223 -7.53 -7.14 9.41
CA MET A 223 -8.28 -5.98 9.87
C MET A 223 -7.53 -4.71 9.48
N GLU A 224 -8.26 -3.70 9.04
CA GLU A 224 -7.75 -2.37 8.74
C GLU A 224 -8.42 -1.33 9.63
N PHE A 225 -7.63 -0.42 10.19
CA PHE A 225 -8.11 0.72 10.98
C PHE A 225 -7.53 2.00 10.38
N GLY A 226 -8.37 3.00 10.23
CA GLY A 226 -7.96 4.32 9.78
C GLY A 226 -8.45 5.40 10.72
N ALA A 227 -7.66 6.45 10.90
CA ALA A 227 -8.07 7.68 11.56
C ALA A 227 -7.45 8.86 10.84
N GLY A 228 -8.19 9.93 10.69
CA GLY A 228 -7.68 11.11 10.01
C GLY A 228 -8.46 12.37 10.33
N VAL A 229 -7.87 13.47 9.96
CA VAL A 229 -8.49 14.79 10.03
C VAL A 229 -8.18 15.56 8.76
N THR A 230 -9.22 16.14 8.16
CA THR A 230 -9.10 17.05 7.02
C THR A 230 -9.51 18.44 7.46
N ALA A 231 -8.69 19.43 7.15
CA ALA A 231 -8.97 20.84 7.39
C ALA A 231 -9.05 21.60 6.04
N GLU A 232 -10.20 22.19 5.75
CA GLU A 232 -10.35 23.16 4.66
C GLU A 232 -9.91 24.53 5.19
N VAL A 233 -8.65 24.89 4.91
CA VAL A 233 -8.03 26.13 5.42
C VAL A 233 -8.64 27.36 4.75
N ASN A 234 -8.95 27.25 3.48
CA ASN A 234 -9.68 28.22 2.68
C ASN A 234 -10.27 27.52 1.43
N ASP A 235 -10.93 28.29 0.56
CA ASP A 235 -11.60 27.77 -0.64
C ASP A 235 -10.66 27.00 -1.59
N ASN A 236 -9.36 27.23 -1.53
CA ASN A 236 -8.37 26.68 -2.44
C ASN A 236 -7.45 25.65 -1.80
N VAL A 237 -7.34 25.60 -0.45
CA VAL A 237 -6.34 24.79 0.25
C VAL A 237 -7.02 23.86 1.25
N GLU A 238 -6.75 22.58 1.11
CA GLU A 238 -7.15 21.50 2.00
C GLU A 238 -5.90 20.77 2.51
N LEU A 239 -5.79 20.60 3.81
CA LEU A 239 -4.73 19.84 4.46
C LEU A 239 -5.33 18.63 5.17
N SER A 240 -4.68 17.48 5.08
CA SER A 240 -5.11 16.27 5.78
C SER A 240 -3.94 15.59 6.47
N LEU A 241 -4.21 15.08 7.65
CA LEU A 241 -3.34 14.17 8.39
C LEU A 241 -4.10 12.86 8.58
N GLY A 242 -3.45 11.73 8.32
CA GLY A 242 -4.06 10.41 8.43
C GLY A 242 -3.11 9.38 9.01
N TYR A 243 -3.71 8.36 9.58
CA TYR A 243 -3.06 7.15 10.04
C TYR A 243 -3.87 5.95 9.55
N GLU A 244 -3.17 4.93 9.06
CA GLU A 244 -3.75 3.64 8.69
C GLU A 244 -2.95 2.53 9.34
N GLY A 245 -3.63 1.57 9.96
CA GLY A 245 -3.05 0.35 10.51
C GLY A 245 -3.66 -0.87 9.84
N LYS A 246 -2.84 -1.84 9.43
CA LYS A 246 -3.28 -3.14 8.91
C LYS A 246 -2.70 -4.23 9.78
N PHE A 247 -3.53 -5.20 10.12
CA PHE A 247 -3.20 -6.28 11.03
C PHE A 247 -3.66 -7.61 10.47
N ARG A 248 -2.75 -8.58 10.45
CA ARG A 248 -2.99 -10.00 10.17
C ARG A 248 -2.29 -10.83 11.25
N GLU A 249 -2.48 -12.13 11.27
CA GLU A 249 -1.67 -13.01 12.11
C GLU A 249 -0.19 -12.80 11.74
N ASP A 250 0.65 -12.61 12.75
CA ASP A 250 2.09 -12.37 12.63
C ASP A 250 2.54 -11.14 11.80
N TYR A 251 1.58 -10.31 11.28
CA TYR A 251 1.89 -9.14 10.47
C TYR A 251 1.16 -7.88 10.93
N GLN A 252 1.89 -6.78 10.99
CA GLN A 252 1.35 -5.45 11.26
C GLN A 252 2.00 -4.39 10.35
N ASP A 253 1.18 -3.42 9.95
CA ASP A 253 1.58 -2.30 9.11
C ASP A 253 0.98 -1.01 9.67
N HIS A 254 1.79 0.03 9.75
CA HIS A 254 1.41 1.33 10.29
C HIS A 254 1.83 2.43 9.32
N THR A 255 0.88 3.16 8.77
CA THR A 255 1.14 4.21 7.80
C THR A 255 0.64 5.57 8.30
N GLY A 256 1.54 6.54 8.36
CA GLY A 256 1.24 7.96 8.57
C GLY A 256 1.17 8.69 7.23
N LEU A 257 0.19 9.55 7.05
CA LEU A 257 -0.08 10.27 5.81
C LEU A 257 -0.23 11.77 6.07
N ILE A 258 0.43 12.59 5.29
CA ILE A 258 0.24 14.04 5.26
C ILE A 258 -0.12 14.42 3.84
N ASN A 259 -1.26 15.09 3.64
CA ASN A 259 -1.68 15.51 2.32
C ASN A 259 -1.92 17.02 2.28
N ALA A 260 -1.52 17.64 1.19
CA ALA A 260 -1.92 18.99 0.81
C ALA A 260 -2.64 18.91 -0.55
N LYS A 261 -3.78 19.59 -0.65
CA LYS A 261 -4.54 19.71 -1.89
C LYS A 261 -4.79 21.17 -2.20
N TYR A 262 -4.47 21.55 -3.42
CA TYR A 262 -4.76 22.87 -3.98
C TYR A 262 -5.82 22.73 -5.09
N LYS A 263 -6.93 23.49 -4.96
CA LYS A 263 -8.08 23.46 -5.89
C LYS A 263 -7.92 24.46 -7.03
#